data_ec1aa5182d6f119f5320326fcc528e5e
#
_entry.id   ec1aa5182d6f119f5320326fcc528e5e
#
_cell.length_a   1.000
_cell.length_b   1.000
_cell.length_c   1.000
_cell.angle_alpha   90.00
_cell.angle_beta   90.00
_cell.angle_gamma   90.00
#
_symmetry.space_group_name_H-M   'P 1'
#
loop_
_entity.id
_entity.type
_entity.pdbx_description
1 polymer ?
#
loop_
_entity_poly.entity_id
_entity_poly.type
_entity_poly.pdbx_seq_one_letter_code
_entity_poly.pdbx_strand_id
1 'polypeptide(L)'
;MDNRVIEGRKMYHLDEKQIQEITDYIFLEDKLEKADAIFIPGCARPEHTEEAARLYKDGYAPLLLPSGGLFQGSFQGVSKEGQKYGADFACEADFLEAVLIQNGVPASAILKECEATYTLENAEKTKVLLEKKDIHLKKAILCCKAHHSRRSYLYYSMVFPEIEILV
;
A
#
# COMPACT_ATOMS: atom_id res chain seq x y z
N MET A 1 -34.21 4.06 20.50
CA MET A 1 -33.02 4.95 20.64
C MET A 1 -32.10 4.28 21.66
N ASP A 2 -31.06 3.63 21.20
CA ASP A 2 -30.13 2.91 22.09
C ASP A 2 -28.88 3.77 22.26
N ASN A 3 -28.86 4.55 23.36
CA ASN A 3 -27.71 5.38 23.74
C ASN A 3 -26.70 4.53 24.50
N ARG A 4 -25.88 3.76 23.82
CA ARG A 4 -24.78 3.05 24.48
C ARG A 4 -23.64 4.05 24.75
N VAL A 5 -23.37 4.29 26.01
CA VAL A 5 -22.18 4.99 26.49
C VAL A 5 -21.11 3.96 26.75
N ILE A 6 -20.01 3.99 26.01
CA ILE A 6 -18.83 3.21 26.31
C ILE A 6 -17.80 4.16 26.94
N GLU A 7 -17.42 3.89 28.20
CA GLU A 7 -16.39 4.63 28.94
C GLU A 7 -16.59 6.16 29.02
N GLY A 8 -17.79 6.62 29.28
CA GLY A 8 -18.07 8.06 29.46
C GLY A 8 -18.03 8.91 28.18
N ARG A 9 -17.84 8.31 27.00
CA ARG A 9 -17.87 9.01 25.71
C ARG A 9 -19.25 8.95 25.10
N LYS A 10 -19.79 10.12 24.71
CA LYS A 10 -21.03 10.22 23.96
C LYS A 10 -20.81 9.64 22.55
N MET A 11 -21.52 8.56 22.20
CA MET A 11 -21.53 8.07 20.83
C MET A 11 -22.34 9.02 19.95
N TYR A 12 -21.71 9.53 18.91
CA TYR A 12 -22.39 10.27 17.87
C TYR A 12 -22.85 9.29 16.79
N HIS A 13 -24.10 9.36 16.39
CA HIS A 13 -24.60 8.63 15.25
C HIS A 13 -24.45 9.52 14.01
N LEU A 14 -23.73 9.01 13.02
CA LEU A 14 -23.68 9.62 11.71
C LEU A 14 -24.96 9.26 10.94
N ASP A 15 -25.52 10.19 10.21
CA ASP A 15 -26.56 9.90 9.25
C ASP A 15 -25.97 9.29 7.96
N GLU A 16 -26.84 8.76 7.09
CA GLU A 16 -26.42 8.08 5.85
C GLU A 16 -25.62 9.00 4.93
N LYS A 17 -25.97 10.29 4.86
CA LYS A 17 -25.26 11.28 4.06
C LYS A 17 -23.85 11.51 4.57
N GLN A 18 -23.68 11.67 5.90
CA GLN A 18 -22.37 11.82 6.52
C GLN A 18 -21.48 10.57 6.33
N ILE A 19 -22.09 9.38 6.42
CA ILE A 19 -21.37 8.13 6.15
C ILE A 19 -20.91 8.08 4.69
N GLN A 20 -21.76 8.47 3.74
CA GLN A 20 -21.42 8.49 2.32
C GLN A 20 -20.32 9.51 2.03
N GLU A 21 -20.42 10.74 2.54
CA GLU A 21 -19.41 11.79 2.35
C GLU A 21 -18.02 11.35 2.90
N ILE A 22 -18.00 10.71 4.08
CA ILE A 22 -16.76 10.18 4.66
C ILE A 22 -16.21 9.04 3.80
N THR A 23 -17.08 8.17 3.33
CA THR A 23 -16.71 7.04 2.47
C THR A 23 -16.10 7.54 1.17
N ASP A 24 -16.76 8.45 0.46
CA ASP A 24 -16.29 9.03 -0.79
C ASP A 24 -14.96 9.80 -0.62
N TYR A 25 -14.77 10.41 0.56
CA TYR A 25 -13.51 11.06 0.87
C TYR A 25 -12.37 10.07 1.12
N ILE A 26 -12.63 8.98 1.86
CA ILE A 26 -11.57 8.04 2.27
C ILE A 26 -11.21 7.07 1.14
N PHE A 27 -12.21 6.48 0.49
CA PHE A 27 -12.01 5.40 -0.48
C PHE A 27 -11.84 5.99 -1.88
N LEU A 28 -10.59 6.02 -2.34
CA LEU A 28 -10.26 6.38 -3.71
C LEU A 28 -10.21 5.14 -4.58
N GLU A 29 -10.77 5.24 -5.77
CA GLU A 29 -10.68 4.22 -6.80
C GLU A 29 -10.70 4.92 -8.16
N ASP A 30 -9.61 4.80 -8.90
CA ASP A 30 -9.47 5.35 -10.24
C ASP A 30 -9.71 4.28 -11.31
N LYS A 31 -10.07 4.72 -12.52
CA LYS A 31 -10.03 3.85 -13.67
C LYS A 31 -8.59 3.52 -13.99
N LEU A 32 -8.20 2.25 -13.82
CA LEU A 32 -6.83 1.81 -14.05
C LEU A 32 -6.43 1.92 -15.52
N GLU A 33 -5.21 2.42 -15.71
CA GLU A 33 -4.50 2.48 -16.99
C GLU A 33 -3.12 1.83 -16.83
N LYS A 34 -2.45 1.56 -17.95
CA LYS A 34 -1.06 1.10 -17.93
C LYS A 34 -0.15 2.17 -17.31
N ALA A 35 0.74 1.73 -16.44
CA ALA A 35 1.67 2.55 -15.69
C ALA A 35 3.09 1.99 -15.79
N ASP A 36 4.07 2.77 -15.32
CA ASP A 36 5.47 2.37 -15.30
C ASP A 36 5.77 1.46 -14.09
N ALA A 37 5.03 1.65 -12.99
CA ALA A 37 5.24 0.87 -11.76
C ALA A 37 3.97 0.75 -10.91
N ILE A 38 4.01 -0.19 -9.95
CA ILE A 38 3.02 -0.32 -8.88
C ILE A 38 3.70 -0.06 -7.54
N PHE A 39 3.30 1.00 -6.84
CA PHE A 39 3.67 1.25 -5.46
C PHE A 39 2.84 0.38 -4.51
N ILE A 40 3.49 -0.28 -3.56
CA ILE A 40 2.85 -1.20 -2.61
C ILE A 40 3.32 -0.85 -1.19
N PRO A 41 2.64 0.09 -0.48
CA PRO A 41 2.99 0.45 0.89
C PRO A 41 2.86 -0.72 1.85
N GLY A 42 3.74 -0.77 2.85
CA GLY A 42 3.87 -1.82 3.83
C GLY A 42 2.60 -2.15 4.59
N CYS A 43 2.41 -3.43 4.81
CA CYS A 43 1.29 -3.99 5.56
C CYS A 43 1.52 -5.46 5.89
N ALA A 44 1.05 -5.90 7.06
CA ALA A 44 1.08 -7.30 7.49
C ALA A 44 0.02 -8.20 6.83
N ARG A 45 -0.80 -7.69 5.90
CA ARG A 45 -1.89 -8.40 5.20
C ARG A 45 -1.58 -8.55 3.72
N PRO A 46 -1.93 -9.68 3.08
CA PRO A 46 -1.50 -9.98 1.71
C PRO A 46 -2.40 -9.39 0.61
N GLU A 47 -3.67 -9.04 0.90
CA GLU A 47 -4.72 -8.87 -0.11
C GLU A 47 -4.38 -7.83 -1.18
N HIS A 48 -3.87 -6.66 -0.77
CA HIS A 48 -3.48 -5.60 -1.73
C HIS A 48 -2.24 -5.99 -2.55
N THR A 49 -1.35 -6.83 -1.99
CA THR A 49 -0.18 -7.32 -2.70
C THR A 49 -0.52 -8.44 -3.67
N GLU A 50 -1.50 -9.29 -3.32
CA GLU A 50 -2.09 -10.27 -4.24
C GLU A 50 -2.73 -9.56 -5.44
N GLU A 51 -3.43 -8.45 -5.21
CA GLU A 51 -3.98 -7.61 -6.26
C GLU A 51 -2.89 -6.97 -7.13
N ALA A 52 -1.82 -6.45 -6.53
CA ALA A 52 -0.68 -5.94 -7.28
C ALA A 52 -0.04 -7.00 -8.18
N ALA A 53 0.08 -8.25 -7.69
CA ALA A 53 0.55 -9.38 -8.51
C ALA A 53 -0.40 -9.70 -9.67
N ARG A 54 -1.71 -9.58 -9.48
CA ARG A 54 -2.71 -9.74 -10.53
C ARG A 54 -2.54 -8.64 -11.59
N LEU A 55 -2.45 -7.38 -11.18
CA LEU A 55 -2.23 -6.25 -12.09
C LEU A 55 -0.94 -6.39 -12.91
N TYR A 56 0.13 -6.89 -12.30
CA TYR A 56 1.36 -7.20 -13.03
C TYR A 56 1.12 -8.25 -14.12
N LYS A 57 0.48 -9.36 -13.80
CA LYS A 57 0.17 -10.44 -14.76
C LYS A 57 -0.74 -9.99 -15.89
N ASP A 58 -1.65 -9.07 -15.60
CA ASP A 58 -2.56 -8.45 -16.57
C ASP A 58 -1.84 -7.37 -17.42
N GLY A 59 -0.55 -7.11 -17.16
CA GLY A 59 0.28 -6.19 -17.93
C GLY A 59 0.04 -4.71 -17.68
N TYR A 60 -0.46 -4.36 -16.50
CA TYR A 60 -0.68 -2.96 -16.10
C TYR A 60 0.62 -2.21 -15.82
N ALA A 61 1.61 -2.86 -15.22
CA ALA A 61 2.92 -2.26 -15.00
C ALA A 61 4.03 -3.32 -14.95
N PRO A 62 5.25 -3.02 -15.42
CA PRO A 62 6.37 -3.97 -15.46
C PRO A 62 7.17 -4.04 -14.15
N LEU A 63 7.02 -3.05 -13.24
CA LEU A 63 7.83 -2.90 -12.03
C LEU A 63 6.93 -2.81 -10.80
N LEU A 64 7.27 -3.57 -9.73
CA LEU A 64 6.57 -3.53 -8.46
C LEU A 64 7.52 -3.03 -7.36
N LEU A 65 7.03 -2.10 -6.54
CA LEU A 65 7.79 -1.37 -5.53
C LEU A 65 7.17 -1.59 -4.13
N PRO A 66 7.34 -2.81 -3.54
CA PRO A 66 6.96 -3.03 -2.15
C PRO A 66 7.91 -2.23 -1.24
N SER A 67 7.31 -1.49 -0.30
CA SER A 67 8.03 -0.65 0.64
C SER A 67 7.49 -0.85 2.05
N GLY A 68 8.37 -1.05 3.01
CA GLY A 68 8.07 -1.17 4.43
C GLY A 68 9.14 -1.90 5.19
N GLY A 69 9.67 -1.24 6.20
CA GLY A 69 10.66 -1.77 7.12
C GLY A 69 10.02 -2.32 8.40
N LEU A 70 10.49 -1.85 9.54
CA LEU A 70 10.02 -2.27 10.86
C LEU A 70 9.17 -1.16 11.47
N PHE A 71 7.88 -1.42 11.68
CA PHE A 71 7.06 -0.49 12.43
C PHE A 71 7.52 -0.44 13.89
N GLN A 72 7.93 0.76 14.37
CA GLN A 72 8.46 0.99 15.74
C GLN A 72 9.57 0.02 16.16
N GLY A 73 10.44 -0.38 15.22
CA GLY A 73 11.58 -1.25 15.49
C GLY A 73 11.27 -2.75 15.55
N SER A 74 10.05 -3.16 15.22
CA SER A 74 9.68 -4.57 15.09
C SER A 74 8.64 -4.80 13.99
N PHE A 75 8.81 -5.88 13.24
CA PHE A 75 7.75 -6.40 12.40
C PHE A 75 6.72 -7.12 13.29
N GLN A 76 5.50 -6.60 13.36
CA GLN A 76 4.45 -7.09 14.27
C GLN A 76 3.91 -8.49 13.90
N GLY A 77 4.55 -9.15 12.92
CA GLY A 77 4.15 -10.45 12.40
C GLY A 77 3.10 -10.37 11.30
N VAL A 78 3.01 -11.45 10.56
CA VAL A 78 2.10 -11.60 9.42
C VAL A 78 0.69 -11.90 9.91
N SER A 79 -0.34 -11.34 9.28
CA SER A 79 -1.72 -11.68 9.56
C SER A 79 -1.98 -13.18 9.36
N LYS A 80 -3.06 -13.70 9.94
CA LYS A 80 -3.44 -15.11 9.76
C LYS A 80 -3.58 -15.49 8.29
N GLU A 81 -4.15 -14.60 7.48
CA GLU A 81 -4.33 -14.78 6.03
C GLU A 81 -3.01 -14.75 5.27
N GLY A 82 -2.01 -14.03 5.80
CA GLY A 82 -0.68 -13.93 5.22
C GLY A 82 0.24 -15.09 5.55
N GLN A 83 -0.04 -15.87 6.60
CA GLN A 83 0.83 -16.97 7.06
C GLN A 83 1.08 -18.06 5.99
N LYS A 84 0.21 -18.18 5.00
CA LYS A 84 0.42 -19.07 3.84
C LYS A 84 1.66 -18.70 3.01
N TYR A 85 2.16 -17.46 3.13
CA TYR A 85 3.35 -16.96 2.42
C TYR A 85 4.64 -17.09 3.23
N GLY A 86 4.53 -17.42 4.52
CA GLY A 86 5.63 -17.54 5.47
C GLY A 86 5.30 -16.82 6.78
N ALA A 87 6.12 -17.07 7.81
CA ALA A 87 5.89 -16.48 9.14
C ALA A 87 7.03 -15.55 9.59
N ASP A 88 8.24 -15.78 9.11
CA ASP A 88 9.45 -15.10 9.59
C ASP A 88 10.02 -14.21 8.48
N PHE A 89 9.79 -12.91 8.61
CA PHE A 89 10.31 -11.89 7.71
C PHE A 89 11.06 -10.83 8.50
N ALA A 90 12.16 -10.31 7.94
CA ALA A 90 12.94 -9.27 8.58
C ALA A 90 12.19 -7.92 8.58
N CYS A 91 11.38 -7.66 7.56
CA CYS A 91 10.60 -6.43 7.41
C CYS A 91 9.30 -6.68 6.62
N GLU A 92 8.42 -5.66 6.57
CA GLU A 92 7.17 -5.75 5.81
C GLU A 92 7.43 -6.00 4.31
N ALA A 93 8.40 -5.32 3.70
CA ALA A 93 8.70 -5.49 2.28
C ALA A 93 9.19 -6.90 1.93
N ASP A 94 9.85 -7.63 2.83
CA ASP A 94 10.20 -9.04 2.62
C ASP A 94 8.95 -9.92 2.54
N PHE A 95 7.96 -9.66 3.39
CA PHE A 95 6.67 -10.34 3.33
C PHE A 95 5.94 -10.04 2.02
N LEU A 96 5.86 -8.75 1.63
CA LEU A 96 5.20 -8.36 0.38
C LEU A 96 5.90 -8.98 -0.84
N GLU A 97 7.24 -9.03 -0.86
CA GLU A 97 8.00 -9.71 -1.92
C GLU A 97 7.65 -11.20 -1.99
N ALA A 98 7.57 -11.89 -0.84
CA ALA A 98 7.19 -13.30 -0.81
C ALA A 98 5.77 -13.52 -1.36
N VAL A 99 4.83 -12.62 -1.05
CA VAL A 99 3.48 -12.64 -1.63
C VAL A 99 3.55 -12.49 -3.15
N LEU A 100 4.29 -11.52 -3.66
CA LEU A 100 4.43 -11.27 -5.11
C LEU A 100 5.01 -12.49 -5.83
N ILE A 101 6.13 -13.04 -5.33
CA ILE A 101 6.83 -14.19 -5.94
C ILE A 101 5.91 -15.42 -5.98
N GLN A 102 5.24 -15.74 -4.88
CA GLN A 102 4.35 -16.90 -4.82
C GLN A 102 3.09 -16.71 -5.69
N ASN A 103 2.73 -15.48 -6.05
CA ASN A 103 1.68 -15.18 -7.02
C ASN A 103 2.20 -15.04 -8.47
N GLY A 104 3.46 -15.44 -8.75
CA GLY A 104 4.01 -15.55 -10.09
C GLY A 104 4.71 -14.31 -10.63
N VAL A 105 5.01 -13.33 -9.79
CA VAL A 105 5.84 -12.18 -10.16
C VAL A 105 7.33 -12.60 -10.10
N PRO A 106 8.12 -12.42 -11.16
CA PRO A 106 9.53 -12.73 -11.11
C PRO A 106 10.29 -11.72 -10.23
N ALA A 107 11.28 -12.18 -9.49
CA ALA A 107 12.09 -11.31 -8.62
C ALA A 107 12.74 -10.13 -9.37
N SER A 108 13.04 -10.29 -10.66
CA SER A 108 13.57 -9.21 -11.51
C SER A 108 12.61 -8.05 -11.76
N ALA A 109 11.30 -8.24 -11.52
CA ALA A 109 10.29 -7.21 -11.62
C ALA A 109 10.00 -6.53 -10.27
N ILE A 110 10.69 -6.92 -9.20
CA ILE A 110 10.47 -6.40 -7.85
C ILE A 110 11.67 -5.57 -7.42
N LEU A 111 11.42 -4.34 -7.00
CA LEU A 111 12.42 -3.46 -6.40
C LEU A 111 11.93 -3.05 -5.02
N LYS A 112 12.45 -3.74 -3.99
CA LYS A 112 11.96 -3.62 -2.62
C LYS A 112 12.71 -2.54 -1.82
N GLU A 113 11.98 -1.87 -0.92
CA GLU A 113 12.47 -0.90 0.04
C GLU A 113 12.16 -1.39 1.47
N CYS A 114 13.16 -1.44 2.35
CA CYS A 114 13.06 -2.10 3.67
C CYS A 114 13.38 -1.17 4.86
N GLU A 115 13.46 0.13 4.68
CA GLU A 115 13.86 1.06 5.75
C GLU A 115 12.69 1.86 6.32
N ALA A 116 11.59 2.01 5.57
CA ALA A 116 10.45 2.82 5.96
C ALA A 116 9.74 2.29 7.21
N THR A 117 9.37 3.19 8.12
CA THR A 117 8.70 2.84 9.38
C THR A 117 7.25 3.31 9.47
N TYR A 118 6.80 4.16 8.55
CA TYR A 118 5.41 4.63 8.41
C TYR A 118 5.09 5.09 6.98
N THR A 119 3.83 5.37 6.70
CA THR A 119 3.33 5.53 5.33
C THR A 119 4.01 6.65 4.51
N LEU A 120 4.38 7.79 5.13
CA LEU A 120 5.10 8.83 4.40
C LEU A 120 6.52 8.35 4.04
N GLU A 121 7.22 7.69 4.96
CA GLU A 121 8.55 7.15 4.66
C GLU A 121 8.52 6.09 3.57
N ASN A 122 7.42 5.32 3.43
CA ASN A 122 7.28 4.40 2.28
C ASN A 122 7.44 5.15 0.96
N ALA A 123 6.83 6.32 0.81
CA ALA A 123 6.99 7.13 -0.39
C ALA A 123 8.39 7.75 -0.49
N GLU A 124 8.90 8.37 0.58
CA GLU A 124 10.20 9.04 0.60
C GLU A 124 11.37 8.09 0.33
N LYS A 125 11.38 6.93 0.99
CA LYS A 125 12.42 5.92 0.82
C LYS A 125 12.34 5.24 -0.56
N THR A 126 11.12 5.03 -1.07
CA THR A 126 10.93 4.56 -2.45
C THR A 126 11.49 5.55 -3.46
N LYS A 127 11.29 6.87 -3.25
CA LYS A 127 11.88 7.91 -4.11
C LYS A 127 13.40 7.84 -4.12
N VAL A 128 14.01 7.78 -2.93
CA VAL A 128 15.48 7.63 -2.80
C VAL A 128 15.99 6.37 -3.51
N LEU A 129 15.25 5.26 -3.42
CA LEU A 129 15.59 4.00 -4.08
C LEU A 129 15.54 4.14 -5.61
N LEU A 130 14.49 4.77 -6.16
CA LEU A 130 14.35 5.04 -7.59
C LEU A 130 15.46 5.94 -8.10
N GLU A 131 15.78 7.03 -7.39
CA GLU A 131 16.89 7.94 -7.71
C GLU A 131 18.24 7.21 -7.74
N LYS A 132 18.54 6.38 -6.73
CA LYS A 132 19.76 5.56 -6.68
C LYS A 132 19.89 4.58 -7.84
N LYS A 133 18.76 4.16 -8.43
CA LYS A 133 18.71 3.21 -9.55
C LYS A 133 18.57 3.89 -10.91
N ASP A 134 18.51 5.23 -10.95
CA ASP A 134 18.26 6.03 -12.15
C ASP A 134 16.97 5.62 -12.89
N ILE A 135 15.92 5.32 -12.11
CA ILE A 135 14.61 4.92 -12.61
C ILE A 135 13.66 6.11 -12.58
N HIS A 136 13.15 6.50 -13.75
CA HIS A 136 12.21 7.60 -13.91
C HIS A 136 10.83 7.07 -14.27
N LEU A 137 9.82 7.45 -13.49
CA LEU A 137 8.43 7.09 -13.70
C LEU A 137 7.63 8.32 -14.13
N LYS A 138 6.61 8.11 -14.96
CA LYS A 138 5.63 9.15 -15.35
C LYS A 138 4.26 8.85 -14.77
N LYS A 139 3.92 7.57 -14.66
CA LYS A 139 2.64 7.11 -14.12
C LYS A 139 2.87 5.90 -13.22
N ALA A 140 2.17 5.85 -12.10
CA ALA A 140 2.23 4.72 -11.17
C ALA A 140 0.85 4.36 -10.64
N ILE A 141 0.63 3.08 -10.34
CA ILE A 141 -0.55 2.60 -9.62
C ILE A 141 -0.17 2.49 -8.15
N LEU A 142 -0.98 3.03 -7.27
CA LEU A 142 -0.83 2.90 -5.82
C LEU A 142 -1.76 1.81 -5.31
N CYS A 143 -1.24 0.61 -5.14
CA CYS A 143 -2.00 -0.53 -4.65
C CYS A 143 -1.87 -0.64 -3.12
N CYS A 144 -2.90 -0.21 -2.41
CA CYS A 144 -2.92 -0.18 -0.95
C CYS A 144 -4.28 -0.64 -0.39
N LYS A 145 -4.40 -0.73 0.94
CA LYS A 145 -5.69 -1.02 1.56
C LYS A 145 -6.69 0.10 1.29
N ALA A 146 -7.93 -0.24 0.96
CA ALA A 146 -8.99 0.72 0.61
C ALA A 146 -9.14 1.86 1.63
N HIS A 147 -9.20 1.56 2.94
CA HIS A 147 -9.31 2.59 3.99
C HIS A 147 -8.04 3.44 4.19
N HIS A 148 -6.94 3.12 3.51
CA HIS A 148 -5.69 3.89 3.47
C HIS A 148 -5.53 4.67 2.17
N SER A 149 -6.41 4.49 1.18
CA SER A 149 -6.21 5.00 -0.17
C SER A 149 -6.02 6.53 -0.19
N ARG A 150 -6.90 7.31 0.42
CA ARG A 150 -6.74 8.78 0.49
C ARG A 150 -5.44 9.21 1.14
N ARG A 151 -5.09 8.63 2.30
CA ARG A 151 -3.87 9.00 3.02
C ARG A 151 -2.61 8.63 2.24
N SER A 152 -2.56 7.44 1.69
CA SER A 152 -1.43 6.99 0.88
C SER A 152 -1.30 7.84 -0.38
N TYR A 153 -2.40 8.10 -1.09
CA TYR A 153 -2.42 8.96 -2.25
C TYR A 153 -1.84 10.36 -1.96
N LEU A 154 -2.27 11.00 -0.86
CA LEU A 154 -1.77 12.33 -0.49
C LEU A 154 -0.26 12.33 -0.24
N TYR A 155 0.27 11.31 0.45
CA TYR A 155 1.70 11.21 0.71
C TYR A 155 2.50 10.93 -0.56
N TYR A 156 2.06 9.99 -1.38
CA TYR A 156 2.75 9.67 -2.63
C TYR A 156 2.69 10.83 -3.62
N SER A 157 1.55 11.52 -3.75
CA SER A 157 1.43 12.72 -4.60
C SER A 157 2.30 13.89 -4.11
N MET A 158 2.48 14.04 -2.80
CA MET A 158 3.36 15.05 -2.22
C MET A 158 4.84 14.75 -2.50
N VAL A 159 5.24 13.48 -2.40
CA VAL A 159 6.64 13.05 -2.61
C VAL A 159 6.99 12.96 -4.09
N PHE A 160 6.03 12.61 -4.94
CA PHE A 160 6.17 12.43 -6.38
C PHE A 160 5.24 13.37 -7.16
N PRO A 161 5.43 14.72 -7.05
CA PRO A 161 4.53 15.67 -7.71
C PRO A 161 4.59 15.61 -9.25
N GLU A 162 5.64 14.97 -9.80
CA GLU A 162 5.86 14.77 -11.22
C GLU A 162 5.21 13.48 -11.78
N ILE A 163 4.72 12.59 -10.91
CA ILE A 163 4.16 11.30 -11.31
C ILE A 163 2.63 11.35 -11.20
N GLU A 164 1.94 10.94 -12.26
CA GLU A 164 0.50 10.66 -12.21
C GLU A 164 0.27 9.38 -11.40
N ILE A 165 -0.48 9.48 -10.30
CA ILE A 165 -0.75 8.35 -9.41
C ILE A 165 -2.23 7.97 -9.53
N LEU A 166 -2.48 6.70 -9.90
CA LEU A 166 -3.79 6.06 -9.91
C LEU A 166 -3.94 5.19 -8.65
N VAL A 167 -5.16 5.12 -8.08
CA VAL A 167 -5.45 4.34 -6.87
C VAL A 167 -6.45 3.24 -7.19
#